data_1b27015fbec0997e60cbed78e59db44e
#
_entry.id   1b27015fbec0997e60cbed78e59db44e
#
_cell.length_a   1.000
_cell.length_b   1.000
_cell.length_c   1.000
_cell.angle_alpha   90.00
_cell.angle_beta   90.00
_cell.angle_gamma   90.00
#
_symmetry.space_group_name_H-M   'P 1'
#
loop_
_entity.id
_entity.type
_entity.pdbx_description
1 polymer ?
#
loop_
_entity_poly.entity_id
_entity_poly.type
_entity_poly.pdbx_seq_one_letter_code
_entity_poly.pdbx_strand_id
1 'polypeptide(L)'
;MSALFWPESPSSGGSFDEPNDPNRGDVHYWEVWHGNKPFSEYRKYFFRYASEFGFQSFPSVKTLETVTDDPKELNPFSYVMEKHQRNYGGNGKIAKYMQAAYRYPENFSDFVYASQLLQA
;
A
#
# COMPACT_ATOMS: atom_id res chain seq x y z
N MET A 1 22.42 7.73 -26.57
CA MET A 1 22.23 8.37 -25.25
C MET A 1 22.70 7.39 -24.19
N SER A 2 23.68 7.77 -23.37
CA SER A 2 24.06 6.96 -22.20
C SER A 2 22.92 7.01 -21.18
N ALA A 3 22.46 5.85 -20.69
CA ALA A 3 21.50 5.80 -19.62
C ALA A 3 22.14 6.41 -18.36
N LEU A 4 21.41 7.31 -17.69
CA LEU A 4 21.83 7.83 -16.41
C LEU A 4 21.75 6.70 -15.38
N PHE A 5 22.88 6.32 -14.80
CA PHE A 5 22.90 5.38 -13.68
C PHE A 5 22.63 6.13 -12.38
N TRP A 6 21.61 5.70 -11.65
CA TRP A 6 21.22 6.24 -10.35
C TRP A 6 21.57 5.19 -9.29
N PRO A 7 22.58 5.43 -8.43
CA PRO A 7 23.19 4.37 -7.60
C PRO A 7 22.39 3.98 -6.37
N GLU A 8 21.44 4.79 -5.93
CA GLU A 8 20.66 4.57 -4.70
C GLU A 8 19.28 5.20 -4.79
N SER A 9 18.33 4.68 -4.00
CA SER A 9 16.94 5.16 -3.93
C SER A 9 16.40 4.95 -2.50
N PRO A 10 15.78 5.96 -1.85
CA PRO A 10 15.63 7.34 -2.36
C PRO A 10 16.94 8.11 -2.30
N SER A 11 17.13 9.09 -3.16
CA SER A 11 18.32 9.91 -3.14
C SER A 11 18.04 11.32 -3.67
N SER A 12 18.60 12.32 -2.97
CA SER A 12 18.59 13.72 -3.44
C SER A 12 19.72 14.03 -4.44
N GLY A 13 20.55 13.03 -4.75
CA GLY A 13 21.76 13.17 -5.56
C GLY A 13 23.05 13.21 -4.75
N GLY A 14 22.97 13.06 -3.42
CA GLY A 14 24.10 12.94 -2.50
C GLY A 14 23.77 12.01 -1.36
N SER A 15 24.62 11.02 -1.10
CA SER A 15 24.41 10.04 -0.02
C SER A 15 24.12 10.74 1.30
N PHE A 16 23.05 10.36 1.98
CA PHE A 16 22.62 10.87 3.29
C PHE A 16 22.27 12.37 3.36
N ASP A 17 22.28 13.10 2.23
CA ASP A 17 21.86 14.49 2.19
C ASP A 17 20.37 14.61 1.85
N GLU A 18 19.52 14.59 2.89
CA GLU A 18 18.06 14.67 2.78
C GLU A 18 17.51 13.74 1.67
N PRO A 19 17.66 12.41 1.80
CA PRO A 19 17.36 11.46 0.71
C PRO A 19 15.91 11.51 0.22
N ASN A 20 14.97 11.99 1.03
CA ASN A 20 13.56 12.19 0.67
C ASN A 20 13.18 13.67 0.44
N ASP A 21 14.12 14.51 0.03
CA ASP A 21 13.82 15.90 -0.36
C ASP A 21 12.80 15.92 -1.50
N PRO A 22 11.63 16.57 -1.35
CA PRO A 22 10.56 16.55 -2.35
C PRO A 22 10.94 17.23 -3.68
N ASN A 23 11.99 18.04 -3.70
CA ASN A 23 12.39 18.85 -4.84
C ASN A 23 13.62 18.33 -5.58
N ARG A 24 14.28 17.29 -5.06
CA ARG A 24 15.53 16.75 -5.61
C ARG A 24 15.47 15.23 -5.73
N GLY A 25 16.05 14.69 -6.82
CA GLY A 25 16.19 13.27 -7.03
C GLY A 25 14.88 12.50 -7.05
N ASP A 26 14.83 11.38 -6.34
CA ASP A 26 13.66 10.54 -6.16
C ASP A 26 13.25 10.41 -4.70
N VAL A 27 11.97 10.13 -4.46
CA VAL A 27 11.36 10.10 -3.12
C VAL A 27 10.63 8.78 -2.90
N HIS A 28 10.80 8.20 -1.73
CA HIS A 28 9.91 7.17 -1.18
C HIS A 28 8.88 7.83 -0.26
N TYR A 29 7.60 7.77 -0.63
CA TYR A 29 6.54 8.45 0.11
C TYR A 29 5.60 7.43 0.77
N TRP A 30 5.83 7.16 2.06
CA TRP A 30 5.11 6.17 2.84
C TRP A 30 4.29 6.74 4.01
N GLU A 31 4.01 8.04 4.01
CA GLU A 31 3.29 8.73 5.08
C GLU A 31 1.85 8.22 5.28
N VAL A 32 1.22 7.74 4.21
CA VAL A 32 -0.11 7.14 4.31
C VAL A 32 0.00 5.69 4.78
N TRP A 33 0.68 4.82 4.02
CA TRP A 33 0.72 3.39 4.34
C TRP A 33 1.49 3.07 5.63
N HIS A 34 2.64 3.63 5.86
CA HIS A 34 3.43 3.42 7.08
C HIS A 34 3.18 4.50 8.14
N GLY A 35 3.02 5.75 7.74
CA GLY A 35 2.79 6.89 8.63
C GLY A 35 1.37 6.99 9.19
N ASN A 36 0.43 6.18 8.70
CA ASN A 36 -0.99 6.20 9.09
C ASN A 36 -1.70 7.56 8.90
N LYS A 37 -1.21 8.38 7.99
CA LYS A 37 -1.81 9.65 7.64
C LYS A 37 -3.04 9.44 6.73
N PRO A 38 -3.99 10.38 6.68
CA PRO A 38 -5.14 10.27 5.79
C PRO A 38 -4.73 10.34 4.31
N PHE A 39 -5.57 9.82 3.40
CA PHE A 39 -5.31 9.88 1.94
C PHE A 39 -5.12 11.30 1.40
N SER A 40 -5.63 12.33 2.09
CA SER A 40 -5.38 13.73 1.72
C SER A 40 -3.90 14.12 1.73
N GLU A 41 -3.05 13.36 2.41
CA GLU A 41 -1.60 13.58 2.40
C GLU A 41 -1.00 13.46 0.98
N TYR A 42 -1.53 12.58 0.13
CA TYR A 42 -1.07 12.45 -1.26
C TYR A 42 -1.25 13.73 -2.09
N ARG A 43 -2.07 14.68 -1.62
CA ARG A 43 -2.31 15.96 -2.31
C ARG A 43 -1.45 17.11 -1.80
N LYS A 44 -0.62 16.88 -0.78
CA LYS A 44 0.19 17.95 -0.16
C LYS A 44 1.49 18.24 -0.89
N TYR A 45 2.00 17.25 -1.63
CA TYR A 45 3.31 17.34 -2.25
C TYR A 45 3.22 17.09 -3.76
N PHE A 46 4.05 17.82 -4.49
CA PHE A 46 4.29 17.61 -5.91
C PHE A 46 5.77 17.23 -6.08
N PHE A 47 6.06 15.95 -5.88
CA PHE A 47 7.42 15.44 -5.99
C PHE A 47 7.96 15.58 -7.41
N ARG A 48 9.25 15.84 -7.55
CA ARG A 48 9.91 15.78 -8.85
C ARG A 48 9.82 14.37 -9.44
N TYR A 49 10.06 13.37 -8.60
CA TYR A 49 9.87 11.96 -8.92
C TYR A 49 9.61 11.16 -7.65
N ALA A 50 8.51 10.47 -7.58
CA ALA A 50 8.22 9.51 -6.51
C ALA A 50 8.44 8.09 -7.07
N SER A 51 9.52 7.45 -6.66
CA SER A 51 9.88 6.11 -7.07
C SER A 51 9.12 5.03 -6.30
N GLU A 52 8.72 5.34 -5.07
CA GLU A 52 7.90 4.46 -4.24
C GLU A 52 6.82 5.24 -3.50
N PHE A 53 5.60 4.78 -3.60
CA PHE A 53 4.46 5.23 -2.81
C PHE A 53 3.32 4.22 -2.97
N GLY A 54 2.24 4.38 -2.22
CA GLY A 54 1.02 3.65 -2.49
C GLY A 54 0.30 3.15 -1.25
N PHE A 55 -0.72 2.36 -1.51
CA PHE A 55 -1.57 1.74 -0.51
C PHE A 55 -1.87 0.30 -0.96
N GLN A 56 -1.85 -0.65 -0.04
CA GLN A 56 -2.03 -2.06 -0.36
C GLN A 56 -3.51 -2.42 -0.50
N SER A 57 -3.83 -3.30 -1.45
CA SER A 57 -5.14 -3.94 -1.56
C SER A 57 -5.01 -5.46 -1.56
N PHE A 58 -6.14 -6.16 -1.39
CA PHE A 58 -6.21 -7.58 -1.62
C PHE A 58 -6.20 -7.88 -3.14
N PRO A 59 -5.59 -9.00 -3.57
CA PRO A 59 -5.72 -9.48 -4.94
C PRO A 59 -7.16 -9.98 -5.20
N SER A 60 -7.47 -10.36 -6.43
CA SER A 60 -8.81 -10.84 -6.77
C SER A 60 -9.23 -12.05 -5.93
N VAL A 61 -10.54 -12.21 -5.67
CA VAL A 61 -11.08 -13.37 -4.96
C VAL A 61 -10.61 -14.68 -5.60
N LYS A 62 -10.61 -14.75 -6.93
CA LYS A 62 -10.12 -15.93 -7.67
C LYS A 62 -8.67 -16.28 -7.32
N THR A 63 -7.82 -15.28 -7.11
CA THR A 63 -6.44 -15.49 -6.66
C THR A 63 -6.41 -15.99 -5.22
N LEU A 64 -7.24 -15.41 -4.35
CA LEU A 64 -7.29 -15.80 -2.94
C LEU A 64 -7.83 -17.22 -2.74
N GLU A 65 -8.74 -17.68 -3.58
CA GLU A 65 -9.24 -19.06 -3.60
C GLU A 65 -8.16 -20.10 -3.93
N THR A 66 -7.04 -19.69 -4.53
CA THR A 66 -5.89 -20.60 -4.75
C THR A 66 -5.01 -20.78 -3.51
N VAL A 67 -5.23 -19.99 -2.46
CA VAL A 67 -4.40 -19.97 -1.25
C VAL A 67 -4.91 -20.94 -0.19
N THR A 68 -6.20 -21.30 -0.26
CA THR A 68 -6.86 -22.20 0.69
C THR A 68 -8.03 -22.92 0.06
N ASP A 69 -8.21 -24.19 0.42
CA ASP A 69 -9.39 -25.00 0.06
C ASP A 69 -10.52 -24.87 1.10
N ASP A 70 -10.27 -24.22 2.24
CA ASP A 70 -11.29 -24.02 3.28
C ASP A 70 -11.99 -22.66 3.10
N PRO A 71 -13.29 -22.64 2.74
CA PRO A 71 -14.06 -21.40 2.59
C PRO A 71 -14.10 -20.52 3.86
N LYS A 72 -13.91 -21.10 5.05
CA LYS A 72 -13.88 -20.36 6.31
C LYS A 72 -12.63 -19.50 6.45
N GLU A 73 -11.57 -19.86 5.75
CA GLU A 73 -10.33 -19.10 5.70
C GLU A 73 -10.38 -17.93 4.70
N LEU A 74 -11.43 -17.84 3.87
CA LEU A 74 -11.69 -16.66 3.02
C LEU A 74 -12.26 -15.51 3.86
N ASN A 75 -11.43 -15.01 4.73
CA ASN A 75 -11.71 -13.93 5.68
C ASN A 75 -10.43 -13.09 5.85
N PRO A 76 -10.48 -11.74 5.81
CA PRO A 76 -9.30 -10.90 5.85
C PRO A 76 -8.43 -11.09 7.11
N PHE A 77 -9.01 -11.59 8.19
CA PHE A 77 -8.34 -11.82 9.47
C PHE A 77 -8.13 -13.30 9.81
N SER A 78 -8.38 -14.20 8.86
CA SER A 78 -8.10 -15.63 9.06
C SER A 78 -6.60 -15.87 9.17
N TYR A 79 -6.23 -17.01 9.77
CA TYR A 79 -4.83 -17.39 9.89
C TYR A 79 -4.13 -17.46 8.53
N VAL A 80 -4.79 -18.03 7.52
CA VAL A 80 -4.22 -18.17 6.17
C VAL A 80 -3.99 -16.79 5.55
N MET A 81 -4.98 -15.87 5.58
CA MET A 81 -4.84 -14.54 5.02
C MET A 81 -3.78 -13.71 5.74
N GLU A 82 -3.71 -13.78 7.08
CA GLU A 82 -2.66 -13.11 7.86
C GLU A 82 -1.26 -13.67 7.58
N LYS A 83 -1.13 -14.97 7.31
CA LYS A 83 0.15 -15.59 6.92
C LYS A 83 0.62 -15.18 5.52
N HIS A 84 -0.29 -14.88 4.62
CA HIS A 84 0.03 -14.37 3.28
C HIS A 84 0.30 -12.87 3.26
N GLN A 85 -0.11 -12.14 4.30
CA GLN A 85 0.22 -10.73 4.48
C GLN A 85 1.67 -10.58 4.94
N ARG A 86 2.48 -9.87 4.14
CA ARG A 86 3.90 -9.65 4.44
C ARG A 86 4.19 -8.33 5.15
N ASN A 87 3.20 -7.44 5.22
CA ASN A 87 3.29 -6.22 6.00
C ASN A 87 2.59 -6.43 7.36
N TYR A 88 3.34 -6.30 8.44
CA TYR A 88 2.79 -6.47 9.79
C TYR A 88 1.60 -5.53 10.02
N GLY A 89 0.45 -6.10 10.38
CA GLY A 89 -0.79 -5.36 10.58
C GLY A 89 -1.43 -4.80 9.30
N GLY A 90 -0.99 -5.24 8.10
CA GLY A 90 -1.49 -4.74 6.81
C GLY A 90 -2.99 -4.94 6.63
N ASN A 91 -3.53 -6.11 6.98
CA ASN A 91 -4.97 -6.39 6.85
C ASN A 91 -5.81 -5.49 7.77
N GLY A 92 -5.36 -5.30 9.01
CA GLY A 92 -5.99 -4.36 9.95
C GLY A 92 -5.95 -2.91 9.49
N LYS A 93 -4.85 -2.51 8.85
CA LYS A 93 -4.69 -1.16 8.29
C LYS A 93 -5.65 -0.93 7.13
N ILE A 94 -5.78 -1.88 6.21
CA ILE A 94 -6.76 -1.83 5.11
C ILE A 94 -8.18 -1.68 5.69
N ALA A 95 -8.55 -2.49 6.69
CA ALA A 95 -9.86 -2.41 7.33
C ALA A 95 -10.11 -1.06 8.01
N LYS A 96 -9.10 -0.49 8.69
CA LYS A 96 -9.19 0.83 9.33
C LYS A 96 -9.53 1.94 8.32
N TYR A 97 -8.80 2.00 7.19
CA TYR A 97 -9.06 2.99 6.17
C TYR A 97 -10.40 2.76 5.45
N MET A 98 -10.77 1.49 5.27
CA MET A 98 -12.05 1.11 4.69
C MET A 98 -13.22 1.63 5.53
N GLN A 99 -13.19 1.45 6.85
CA GLN A 99 -14.21 1.95 7.77
C GLN A 99 -14.34 3.48 7.75
N ALA A 100 -13.26 4.18 7.47
CA ALA A 100 -13.28 5.65 7.37
C ALA A 100 -13.88 6.16 6.04
N ALA A 101 -13.82 5.34 4.97
CA ALA A 101 -14.20 5.75 3.62
C ALA A 101 -15.53 5.15 3.15
N TYR A 102 -15.88 3.95 3.61
CA TYR A 102 -17.04 3.17 3.14
C TYR A 102 -17.83 2.56 4.30
N ARG A 103 -19.08 2.18 4.01
CA ARG A 103 -19.81 1.22 4.85
C ARG A 103 -19.00 -0.09 4.86
N TYR A 104 -18.74 -0.63 6.05
CA TYR A 104 -17.96 -1.87 6.19
C TYR A 104 -18.65 -3.04 5.47
N PRO A 105 -17.94 -3.76 4.59
CA PRO A 105 -18.52 -4.87 3.82
C PRO A 105 -18.99 -6.04 4.69
N GLU A 106 -20.06 -6.69 4.28
CA GLU A 106 -20.69 -7.79 5.01
C GLU A 106 -20.09 -9.16 4.62
N ASN A 107 -19.44 -9.25 3.46
CA ASN A 107 -18.84 -10.48 2.97
C ASN A 107 -17.43 -10.26 2.43
N PHE A 108 -16.70 -11.35 2.23
CA PHE A 108 -15.30 -11.32 1.82
C PHE A 108 -15.09 -10.73 0.41
N SER A 109 -15.96 -11.05 -0.53
CA SER A 109 -15.85 -10.55 -1.91
C SER A 109 -15.98 -9.02 -1.95
N ASP A 110 -16.94 -8.47 -1.23
CA ASP A 110 -17.14 -7.02 -1.14
C ASP A 110 -15.97 -6.35 -0.39
N PHE A 111 -15.41 -7.01 0.63
CA PHE A 111 -14.22 -6.53 1.32
C PHE A 111 -13.02 -6.43 0.37
N VAL A 112 -12.77 -7.47 -0.42
CA VAL A 112 -11.71 -7.49 -1.43
C VAL A 112 -11.91 -6.35 -2.43
N TYR A 113 -13.12 -6.22 -2.98
CA TYR A 113 -13.45 -5.15 -3.92
C TYR A 113 -13.27 -3.75 -3.33
N ALA A 114 -13.79 -3.53 -2.11
CA ALA A 114 -13.62 -2.25 -1.41
C ALA A 114 -12.14 -1.93 -1.14
N SER A 115 -11.31 -2.93 -0.86
CA SER A 115 -9.87 -2.73 -0.68
C SER A 115 -9.19 -2.23 -1.96
N GLN A 116 -9.63 -2.75 -3.12
CA GLN A 116 -9.13 -2.31 -4.43
C GLN A 116 -9.59 -0.89 -4.77
N LEU A 117 -10.82 -0.52 -4.42
CA LEU A 117 -11.31 0.85 -4.56
C LEU A 117 -10.53 1.83 -3.67
N LEU A 118 -10.12 1.41 -2.47
CA LEU A 118 -9.29 2.23 -1.60
C LEU A 118 -7.91 2.51 -2.20
N GLN A 119 -7.34 1.51 -2.89
CA GLN A 119 -6.04 1.65 -3.55
C GLN A 119 -6.10 2.57 -4.77
N ALA A 120 -7.21 2.52 -5.52
CA ALA A 120 -7.41 3.31 -6.74
C ALA A 120 -7.61 4.79 -6.45
#